data_cebc3e6e7f3307c340acdc3e2ad0c353
#
_entry.id   cebc3e6e7f3307c340acdc3e2ad0c353
#
_cell.length_a   1.000
_cell.length_b   1.000
_cell.length_c   1.000
_cell.angle_alpha   90.00
_cell.angle_beta   90.00
_cell.angle_gamma   90.00
#
_symmetry.space_group_name_H-M   'P 1'
#
loop_
_entity.id
_entity.type
_entity.pdbx_description
1 polymer ?
#
loop_
_entity_poly.entity_id
_entity_poly.type
_entity_poly.pdbx_seq_one_letter_code
_entity_poly.pdbx_strand_id
1 'polypeptide(L)'
;GTVINLDIILTYLPVSLLYILSMAMGYVGLRYIELSISSPICNSSGALVAVLAILTGGIGDYSPLALFAIALVCVGAIGLGVVEVREDEALRIERQKASNYKYTKSFMALAMPAAYCVLDAAGTFADNFVIEKISTMVASGEGEASANVAYELTFLAAGVLCFIYVILVKKDRLVPRMEAPKYVGAICETAGQFAYIYAIADREHLAMSAPIIASYCAASVLWSRMFLKEKLSWKHYLMIVLVAVSYTHLTLPT
;
A
#
# COMPACT_ATOMS: atom_id res chain seq x y z
N GLY A 1 -25.10 -1.31 17.60
CA GLY A 1 -24.27 -2.32 16.92
C GLY A 1 -24.04 -1.95 15.48
N THR A 2 -22.93 -2.40 14.92
CA THR A 2 -22.56 -2.16 13.51
C THR A 2 -23.70 -2.56 12.57
N VAL A 3 -24.14 -1.64 11.73
CA VAL A 3 -25.22 -1.91 10.78
C VAL A 3 -24.63 -2.45 9.47
N ILE A 4 -25.04 -3.65 9.09
CA ILE A 4 -24.66 -4.29 7.84
C ILE A 4 -25.90 -4.39 7.00
N ASN A 5 -25.98 -3.63 5.90
CA ASN A 5 -27.03 -3.77 4.91
C ASN A 5 -26.43 -3.64 3.49
N LEU A 6 -27.21 -4.05 2.50
CA LEU A 6 -26.78 -4.03 1.12
C LEU A 6 -26.48 -2.61 0.61
N ASP A 7 -27.21 -1.62 1.08
CA ASP A 7 -27.04 -0.23 0.64
C ASP A 7 -25.67 0.32 1.09
N ILE A 8 -25.22 -0.04 2.30
CA ILE A 8 -23.89 0.33 2.80
C ILE A 8 -22.80 -0.34 1.97
N ILE A 9 -22.94 -1.64 1.71
CA ILE A 9 -21.98 -2.39 0.89
C ILE A 9 -21.89 -1.80 -0.52
N LEU A 10 -23.02 -1.51 -1.15
CA LEU A 10 -23.06 -0.92 -2.50
C LEU A 10 -22.52 0.52 -2.52
N THR A 11 -22.76 1.29 -1.45
CA THR A 11 -22.21 2.65 -1.33
C THR A 11 -20.69 2.62 -1.19
N TYR A 12 -20.13 1.65 -0.48
CA TYR A 12 -18.68 1.50 -0.29
C TYR A 12 -17.98 0.76 -1.44
N LEU A 13 -18.71 0.01 -2.26
CA LEU A 13 -18.18 -0.85 -3.32
C LEU A 13 -17.20 -0.14 -4.28
N PRO A 14 -17.43 1.11 -4.75
CA PRO A 14 -16.48 1.80 -5.62
C PRO A 14 -15.10 1.98 -4.98
N VAL A 15 -15.06 2.34 -3.69
CA VAL A 15 -13.82 2.48 -2.92
C VAL A 15 -13.13 1.13 -2.75
N SER A 16 -13.89 0.10 -2.36
CA SER A 16 -13.36 -1.26 -2.26
C SER A 16 -12.75 -1.75 -3.57
N LEU A 17 -13.37 -1.47 -4.71
CA LEU A 17 -12.84 -1.85 -6.02
C LEU A 17 -11.51 -1.17 -6.33
N LEU A 18 -11.33 0.08 -5.95
CA LEU A 18 -10.04 0.78 -6.10
C LEU A 18 -8.96 0.08 -5.27
N TYR A 19 -9.24 -0.27 -4.02
CA TYR A 19 -8.30 -0.98 -3.16
C TYR A 19 -8.03 -2.42 -3.64
N ILE A 20 -9.04 -3.16 -4.09
CA ILE A 20 -8.87 -4.51 -4.64
C ILE A 20 -7.98 -4.47 -5.90
N LEU A 21 -8.21 -3.49 -6.78
CA LEU A 21 -7.39 -3.32 -7.98
C LEU A 21 -5.97 -2.89 -7.64
N SER A 22 -5.79 -1.98 -6.68
CA SER A 22 -4.45 -1.57 -6.23
C SER A 22 -3.66 -2.77 -5.70
N MET A 23 -4.25 -3.55 -4.81
CA MET A 23 -3.64 -4.78 -4.28
C MET A 23 -3.28 -5.77 -5.39
N ALA A 24 -4.18 -5.98 -6.35
CA ALA A 24 -3.91 -6.86 -7.50
C ALA A 24 -2.70 -6.35 -8.31
N MET A 25 -2.61 -5.03 -8.57
CA MET A 25 -1.45 -4.43 -9.25
C MET A 25 -0.17 -4.59 -8.44
N GLY A 26 -0.22 -4.39 -7.12
CA GLY A 26 0.92 -4.57 -6.23
C GLY A 26 1.46 -6.01 -6.27
N TYR A 27 0.60 -7.01 -6.09
CA TYR A 27 1.02 -8.42 -6.12
C TYR A 27 1.50 -8.87 -7.50
N VAL A 28 0.86 -8.42 -8.58
CA VAL A 28 1.33 -8.71 -9.94
C VAL A 28 2.68 -8.02 -10.19
N GLY A 29 2.86 -6.82 -9.68
CA GLY A 29 4.10 -6.05 -9.79
C GLY A 29 5.33 -6.79 -9.25
N LEU A 30 5.17 -7.53 -8.14
CA LEU A 30 6.23 -8.34 -7.54
C LEU A 30 6.79 -9.47 -8.45
N ARG A 31 6.18 -9.71 -9.60
CA ARG A 31 6.73 -10.60 -10.64
C ARG A 31 7.79 -9.93 -11.50
N TYR A 32 7.85 -8.60 -11.49
CA TYR A 32 8.66 -7.81 -12.42
C TYR A 32 9.73 -6.97 -11.74
N ILE A 33 9.63 -6.75 -10.41
CA ILE A 33 10.54 -5.89 -9.66
C ILE A 33 10.73 -6.41 -8.24
N GLU A 34 11.86 -6.07 -7.64
CA GLU A 34 12.21 -6.37 -6.26
C GLU A 34 11.23 -5.72 -5.28
N LEU A 35 10.89 -6.44 -4.22
CA LEU A 35 10.03 -5.96 -3.14
C LEU A 35 10.61 -4.69 -2.50
N SER A 36 11.93 -4.63 -2.34
CA SER A 36 12.64 -3.48 -1.78
C SER A 36 12.54 -2.18 -2.61
N ILE A 37 12.16 -2.28 -3.90
CA ILE A 37 11.89 -1.12 -4.76
C ILE A 37 10.38 -0.88 -4.85
N SER A 38 9.59 -1.94 -5.02
CA SER A 38 8.14 -1.85 -5.16
C SER A 38 7.48 -1.27 -3.91
N SER A 39 7.86 -1.75 -2.71
CA SER A 39 7.23 -1.35 -1.46
C SER A 39 7.30 0.17 -1.19
N PRO A 40 8.44 0.87 -1.30
CA PRO A 40 8.48 2.31 -1.12
C PRO A 40 7.64 3.09 -2.14
N ILE A 41 7.54 2.63 -3.39
CA ILE A 41 6.70 3.25 -4.41
C ILE A 41 5.22 3.08 -4.06
N CYS A 42 4.80 1.87 -3.72
CA CYS A 42 3.42 1.59 -3.30
C CYS A 42 3.03 2.42 -2.08
N ASN A 43 3.89 2.47 -1.06
CA ASN A 43 3.64 3.22 0.18
C ASN A 43 3.69 4.75 0.02
N SER A 44 4.06 5.25 -1.16
CA SER A 44 4.00 6.70 -1.45
C SER A 44 2.58 7.20 -1.76
N SER A 45 1.58 6.32 -1.77
CA SER A 45 0.17 6.67 -1.97
C SER A 45 -0.32 7.74 -0.99
N GLY A 46 0.11 7.68 0.28
CA GLY A 46 -0.21 8.69 1.29
C GLY A 46 0.24 10.11 0.92
N ALA A 47 1.42 10.26 0.30
CA ALA A 47 1.86 11.56 -0.19
C ALA A 47 1.02 12.02 -1.39
N LEU A 48 0.58 11.11 -2.25
CA LEU A 48 -0.31 11.45 -3.36
C LEU A 48 -1.70 11.86 -2.86
N VAL A 49 -2.22 11.21 -1.82
CA VAL A 49 -3.46 11.65 -1.12
C VAL A 49 -3.31 13.07 -0.61
N ALA A 50 -2.19 13.38 0.06
CA ALA A 50 -1.92 14.73 0.55
C ALA A 50 -1.85 15.76 -0.59
N VAL A 51 -1.24 15.41 -1.73
CA VAL A 51 -1.24 16.26 -2.93
C VAL A 51 -2.67 16.49 -3.44
N LEU A 52 -3.50 15.45 -3.52
CA LEU A 52 -4.90 15.57 -3.92
C LEU A 52 -5.69 16.45 -2.95
N ALA A 53 -5.47 16.31 -1.64
CA ALA A 53 -6.12 17.14 -0.63
C ALA A 53 -5.71 18.61 -0.75
N ILE A 54 -4.44 18.90 -1.00
CA ILE A 54 -3.95 20.27 -1.26
C ILE A 54 -4.61 20.87 -2.50
N LEU A 55 -4.74 20.09 -3.58
CA LEU A 55 -5.34 20.56 -4.82
C LEU A 55 -6.84 20.86 -4.69
N THR A 56 -7.54 20.18 -3.79
CA THR A 56 -8.98 20.33 -3.57
C THR A 56 -9.33 21.29 -2.42
N GLY A 57 -8.58 21.28 -1.33
CA GLY A 57 -8.84 22.06 -0.11
C GLY A 57 -7.95 23.29 0.06
N GLY A 58 -6.83 23.34 -0.65
CA GLY A 58 -5.84 24.40 -0.54
C GLY A 58 -4.64 24.06 0.32
N ILE A 59 -3.59 24.88 0.18
CA ILE A 59 -2.30 24.65 0.85
C ILE A 59 -2.29 25.16 2.30
N GLY A 60 -3.27 25.99 2.67
CA GLY A 60 -3.27 26.73 3.95
C GLY A 60 -3.38 25.85 5.20
N ASP A 61 -3.90 24.64 5.06
CA ASP A 61 -4.13 23.72 6.17
C ASP A 61 -2.88 22.89 6.54
N TYR A 62 -1.80 23.03 5.76
CA TYR A 62 -0.57 22.26 5.94
C TYR A 62 0.56 23.11 6.47
N SER A 63 1.26 22.60 7.48
CA SER A 63 2.50 23.24 7.97
C SER A 63 3.60 23.19 6.90
N PRO A 64 4.56 24.16 6.90
CA PRO A 64 5.70 24.12 5.97
C PRO A 64 6.51 22.82 6.06
N LEU A 65 6.59 22.23 7.25
CA LEU A 65 7.29 20.96 7.49
C LEU A 65 6.55 19.80 6.80
N ALA A 66 5.23 19.77 6.89
CA ALA A 66 4.40 18.76 6.21
C ALA A 66 4.54 18.87 4.68
N LEU A 67 4.49 20.09 4.13
CA LEU A 67 4.69 20.32 2.70
C LEU A 67 6.08 19.86 2.23
N PHE A 68 7.12 20.14 3.01
CA PHE A 68 8.47 19.69 2.73
C PHE A 68 8.57 18.14 2.76
N ALA A 69 7.95 17.50 3.75
CA ALA A 69 7.91 16.05 3.85
C ALA A 69 7.16 15.40 2.65
N ILE A 70 6.00 15.94 2.25
CA ILE A 70 5.27 15.50 1.06
C ILE A 70 6.16 15.58 -0.19
N ALA A 71 6.85 16.71 -0.37
CA ALA A 71 7.76 16.90 -1.50
C ALA A 71 8.90 15.86 -1.50
N LEU A 72 9.49 15.58 -0.33
CA LEU A 72 10.55 14.57 -0.21
C LEU A 72 10.07 13.15 -0.51
N VAL A 73 8.86 12.76 -0.07
CA VAL A 73 8.28 11.45 -0.44
C VAL A 73 8.10 11.36 -1.95
N CYS A 74 7.54 12.40 -2.57
CA CYS A 74 7.36 12.44 -4.03
C CYS A 74 8.71 12.32 -4.77
N VAL A 75 9.71 13.09 -4.33
CA VAL A 75 11.07 13.03 -4.91
C VAL A 75 11.69 11.64 -4.73
N GLY A 76 11.53 11.04 -3.56
CA GLY A 76 12.04 9.70 -3.27
C GLY A 76 11.38 8.62 -4.16
N ALA A 77 10.05 8.65 -4.29
CA ALA A 77 9.31 7.69 -5.11
C ALA A 77 9.62 7.82 -6.61
N ILE A 78 9.60 9.05 -7.13
CA ILE A 78 9.98 9.32 -8.53
C ILE A 78 11.46 8.99 -8.74
N GLY A 79 12.32 9.34 -7.78
CA GLY A 79 13.74 9.06 -7.80
C GLY A 79 14.04 7.56 -7.89
N LEU A 80 13.30 6.72 -7.14
CA LEU A 80 13.40 5.25 -7.25
C LEU A 80 13.11 4.78 -8.66
N GLY A 81 12.02 5.26 -9.25
CA GLY A 81 11.66 4.93 -10.63
C GLY A 81 12.75 5.35 -11.63
N VAL A 82 13.29 6.56 -11.48
CA VAL A 82 14.36 7.07 -12.35
C VAL A 82 15.66 6.25 -12.18
N VAL A 83 16.03 5.90 -10.95
CA VAL A 83 17.22 5.09 -10.68
C VAL A 83 17.08 3.72 -11.33
N GLU A 84 15.92 3.05 -11.16
CA GLU A 84 15.67 1.72 -11.72
C GLU A 84 15.69 1.74 -13.27
N VAL A 85 15.06 2.75 -13.90
CA VAL A 85 15.07 2.87 -15.38
C VAL A 85 16.48 3.11 -15.93
N ARG A 86 17.26 3.93 -15.23
CA ARG A 86 18.61 4.32 -15.66
C ARG A 86 19.70 3.36 -15.24
N GLU A 87 19.38 2.35 -14.43
CA GLU A 87 20.37 1.36 -14.02
C GLU A 87 20.86 0.58 -15.24
N ASP A 88 22.18 0.45 -15.37
CA ASP A 88 22.81 -0.37 -16.40
C ASP A 88 22.45 -1.85 -16.17
N GLU A 89 22.13 -2.57 -17.23
CA GLU A 89 21.71 -3.96 -17.15
C GLU A 89 22.82 -4.87 -16.59
N ALA A 90 24.08 -4.58 -16.87
CA ALA A 90 25.21 -5.30 -16.30
C ALA A 90 25.29 -5.12 -14.78
N LEU A 91 25.11 -3.89 -14.28
CA LEU A 91 25.06 -3.62 -12.84
C LEU A 91 23.87 -4.28 -12.18
N ARG A 92 22.71 -4.28 -12.82
CA ARG A 92 21.50 -4.95 -12.34
C ARG A 92 21.69 -6.45 -12.22
N ILE A 93 22.23 -7.11 -13.25
CA ILE A 93 22.56 -8.53 -13.24
C ILE A 93 23.55 -8.84 -12.11
N GLU A 94 24.57 -7.99 -11.93
CA GLU A 94 25.58 -8.16 -10.88
C GLU A 94 24.93 -8.11 -9.48
N ARG A 95 24.08 -7.11 -9.20
CA ARG A 95 23.42 -7.00 -7.90
C ARG A 95 22.41 -8.12 -7.63
N GLN A 96 21.78 -8.65 -8.68
CA GLN A 96 20.82 -9.75 -8.58
C GLN A 96 21.47 -11.14 -8.50
N LYS A 97 22.79 -11.26 -8.63
CA LYS A 97 23.47 -12.58 -8.56
C LYS A 97 23.18 -13.33 -7.26
N ALA A 98 23.09 -12.61 -6.14
CA ALA A 98 22.84 -13.17 -4.81
C ALA A 98 21.35 -13.25 -4.45
N SER A 99 20.47 -12.64 -5.22
CA SER A 99 19.02 -12.63 -4.96
C SER A 99 18.39 -13.99 -5.24
N ASN A 100 17.38 -14.34 -4.44
CA ASN A 100 16.57 -15.55 -4.64
C ASN A 100 15.72 -15.47 -5.90
N TYR A 101 15.40 -14.24 -6.35
CA TYR A 101 14.63 -13.98 -7.56
C TYR A 101 15.44 -13.10 -8.52
N LYS A 102 15.25 -13.35 -9.81
CA LYS A 102 15.89 -12.60 -10.87
C LYS A 102 14.80 -11.96 -11.74
N TYR A 103 14.92 -10.66 -11.93
CA TYR A 103 13.95 -9.87 -12.68
C TYR A 103 14.56 -9.39 -13.98
N THR A 104 13.80 -9.48 -15.06
CA THR A 104 14.17 -8.90 -16.35
C THR A 104 13.65 -7.46 -16.43
N LYS A 105 14.40 -6.58 -17.07
CA LYS A 105 13.97 -5.19 -17.28
C LYS A 105 12.65 -5.17 -18.07
N SER A 106 11.63 -4.57 -17.48
CA SER A 106 10.29 -4.51 -18.06
C SER A 106 9.62 -3.18 -17.70
N PHE A 107 8.84 -2.64 -18.61
CA PHE A 107 7.97 -1.50 -18.33
C PHE A 107 7.00 -1.80 -17.17
N MET A 108 6.53 -3.04 -17.06
CA MET A 108 5.63 -3.48 -15.98
C MET A 108 6.27 -3.37 -14.59
N ALA A 109 7.60 -3.40 -14.49
CA ALA A 109 8.33 -3.27 -13.25
C ALA A 109 7.99 -1.98 -12.48
N LEU A 110 7.78 -0.88 -13.18
CA LEU A 110 7.40 0.40 -12.59
C LEU A 110 5.91 0.73 -12.77
N ALA A 111 5.31 0.29 -13.88
CA ALA A 111 3.90 0.56 -14.14
C ALA A 111 2.98 -0.06 -13.09
N MET A 112 3.29 -1.27 -12.59
CA MET A 112 2.46 -1.93 -11.59
C MET A 112 2.48 -1.24 -10.22
N PRO A 113 3.64 -0.96 -9.58
CA PRO A 113 3.65 -0.24 -8.31
C PRO A 113 3.17 1.21 -8.45
N ALA A 114 3.37 1.87 -9.59
CA ALA A 114 2.81 3.19 -9.84
C ALA A 114 1.28 3.15 -9.96
N ALA A 115 0.73 2.16 -10.66
CA ALA A 115 -0.71 1.94 -10.74
C ALA A 115 -1.31 1.63 -9.36
N TYR A 116 -0.64 0.79 -8.56
CA TYR A 116 -0.99 0.58 -7.16
C TYR A 116 -1.08 1.92 -6.43
N CYS A 117 -0.02 2.71 -6.44
CA CYS A 117 0.07 3.99 -5.73
C CYS A 117 -1.08 4.94 -6.11
N VAL A 118 -1.41 5.06 -7.40
CA VAL A 118 -2.49 5.93 -7.89
C VAL A 118 -3.87 5.41 -7.48
N LEU A 119 -4.12 4.10 -7.63
CA LEU A 119 -5.41 3.49 -7.28
C LEU A 119 -5.66 3.53 -5.76
N ASP A 120 -4.63 3.25 -4.98
CA ASP A 120 -4.68 3.30 -3.52
C ASP A 120 -4.92 4.73 -3.02
N ALA A 121 -4.22 5.72 -3.59
CA ALA A 121 -4.45 7.12 -3.29
C ALA A 121 -5.86 7.59 -3.66
N ALA A 122 -6.36 7.16 -4.82
CA ALA A 122 -7.72 7.47 -5.24
C ALA A 122 -8.77 6.82 -4.32
N GLY A 123 -8.53 5.57 -3.90
CA GLY A 123 -9.36 4.87 -2.91
C GLY A 123 -9.39 5.60 -1.59
N THR A 124 -8.23 5.93 -1.03
CA THR A 124 -8.10 6.65 0.25
C THR A 124 -8.71 8.04 0.21
N PHE A 125 -8.55 8.75 -0.91
CA PHE A 125 -9.17 10.06 -1.08
C PHE A 125 -10.71 9.96 -1.16
N ALA A 126 -11.23 8.99 -1.91
CA ALA A 126 -12.66 8.74 -2.04
C ALA A 126 -13.29 8.21 -0.73
N ASP A 127 -12.53 7.49 0.07
CA ASP A 127 -12.96 6.88 1.32
C ASP A 127 -13.52 7.93 2.30
N ASN A 128 -12.87 9.08 2.42
CA ASN A 128 -13.32 10.16 3.29
C ASN A 128 -14.75 10.60 2.96
N PHE A 129 -15.09 10.75 1.68
CA PHE A 129 -16.43 11.16 1.24
C PHE A 129 -17.46 10.05 1.43
N VAL A 130 -17.07 8.81 1.23
CA VAL A 130 -17.97 7.66 1.34
C VAL A 130 -18.25 7.34 2.81
N ILE A 131 -17.26 7.43 3.69
CA ILE A 131 -17.46 7.27 5.14
C ILE A 131 -18.41 8.34 5.68
N GLU A 132 -18.23 9.60 5.28
CA GLU A 132 -19.16 10.67 5.66
C GLU A 132 -20.59 10.34 5.22
N LYS A 133 -20.78 9.91 3.98
CA LYS A 133 -22.08 9.47 3.46
C LYS A 133 -22.67 8.32 4.27
N ILE A 134 -21.89 7.28 4.56
CA ILE A 134 -22.32 6.13 5.36
C ILE A 134 -22.70 6.58 6.78
N SER A 135 -21.97 7.52 7.36
CA SER A 135 -22.28 8.08 8.69
C SER A 135 -23.65 8.77 8.74
N THR A 136 -24.19 9.21 7.61
CA THR A 136 -25.57 9.70 7.55
C THR A 136 -26.62 8.60 7.45
N MET A 137 -26.22 7.37 7.10
CA MET A 137 -27.12 6.22 6.90
C MET A 137 -27.27 5.36 8.16
N VAL A 138 -26.39 5.53 9.16
CA VAL A 138 -26.32 4.73 10.38
C VAL A 138 -26.39 5.60 11.63
N ALA A 139 -26.54 4.98 12.81
CA ALA A 139 -26.53 5.70 14.06
C ALA A 139 -25.19 6.43 14.27
N SER A 140 -25.21 7.54 15.02
CA SER A 140 -24.02 8.34 15.25
C SER A 140 -22.89 7.51 15.91
N GLY A 141 -21.70 7.57 15.31
CA GLY A 141 -20.51 6.84 15.75
C GLY A 141 -20.33 5.44 15.13
N GLU A 142 -21.25 4.94 14.30
CA GLU A 142 -21.13 3.61 13.68
C GLU A 142 -20.74 3.64 12.19
N GLY A 143 -20.57 4.81 11.59
CA GLY A 143 -20.29 4.97 10.17
C GLY A 143 -18.97 4.30 9.74
N GLU A 144 -17.90 4.58 10.45
CA GLU A 144 -16.57 4.04 10.18
C GLU A 144 -16.52 2.51 10.37
N ALA A 145 -17.12 2.00 11.45
CA ALA A 145 -17.20 0.57 11.70
C ALA A 145 -18.02 -0.15 10.61
N SER A 146 -19.10 0.47 10.14
CA SER A 146 -19.93 -0.09 9.06
C SER A 146 -19.22 -0.06 7.71
N ALA A 147 -18.43 0.98 7.42
CA ALA A 147 -17.58 1.07 6.23
C ALA A 147 -16.49 -0.01 6.24
N ASN A 148 -15.81 -0.23 7.38
CA ASN A 148 -14.81 -1.28 7.54
C ASN A 148 -15.38 -2.67 7.29
N VAL A 149 -16.58 -2.96 7.81
CA VAL A 149 -17.23 -4.25 7.55
C VAL A 149 -17.61 -4.39 6.07
N ALA A 150 -18.09 -3.34 5.42
CA ALA A 150 -18.38 -3.36 3.99
C ALA A 150 -17.11 -3.62 3.16
N TYR A 151 -15.99 -3.00 3.53
CA TYR A 151 -14.68 -3.24 2.95
C TYR A 151 -14.28 -4.72 3.04
N GLU A 152 -14.29 -5.30 4.22
CA GLU A 152 -13.90 -6.70 4.44
C GLU A 152 -14.79 -7.69 3.67
N LEU A 153 -16.11 -7.45 3.64
CA LEU A 153 -17.05 -8.29 2.89
C LEU A 153 -16.81 -8.25 1.37
N THR A 154 -16.47 -7.08 0.83
CA THR A 154 -16.14 -6.95 -0.60
C THR A 154 -14.82 -7.61 -0.94
N PHE A 155 -13.81 -7.52 -0.08
CA PHE A 155 -12.54 -8.24 -0.22
C PHE A 155 -12.74 -9.76 -0.14
N LEU A 156 -13.56 -10.24 0.81
CA LEU A 156 -13.92 -11.65 0.89
C LEU A 156 -14.57 -12.13 -0.41
N ALA A 157 -15.54 -11.37 -0.93
CA ALA A 157 -16.20 -11.70 -2.19
C ALA A 157 -15.21 -11.75 -3.37
N ALA A 158 -14.32 -10.77 -3.48
CA ALA A 158 -13.28 -10.75 -4.49
C ALA A 158 -12.31 -11.94 -4.34
N GLY A 159 -11.91 -12.28 -3.12
CA GLY A 159 -11.07 -13.45 -2.82
C GLY A 159 -11.73 -14.76 -3.24
N VAL A 160 -13.03 -14.93 -2.96
CA VAL A 160 -13.80 -16.11 -3.39
C VAL A 160 -13.87 -16.18 -4.92
N LEU A 161 -14.13 -15.07 -5.60
CA LEU A 161 -14.15 -15.02 -7.06
C LEU A 161 -12.79 -15.36 -7.67
N CYS A 162 -11.71 -14.84 -7.11
CA CYS A 162 -10.34 -15.18 -7.52
C CYS A 162 -10.05 -16.67 -7.31
N PHE A 163 -10.45 -17.23 -6.17
CA PHE A 163 -10.30 -18.66 -5.87
C PHE A 163 -11.05 -19.52 -6.89
N ILE A 164 -12.33 -19.21 -7.16
CA ILE A 164 -13.14 -19.89 -8.17
C ILE A 164 -12.47 -19.81 -9.55
N TYR A 165 -11.98 -18.64 -9.93
CA TYR A 165 -11.27 -18.45 -11.20
C TYR A 165 -10.03 -19.34 -11.30
N VAL A 166 -9.22 -19.41 -10.26
CA VAL A 166 -8.00 -20.25 -10.25
C VAL A 166 -8.34 -21.73 -10.40
N ILE A 167 -9.37 -22.21 -9.68
CA ILE A 167 -9.76 -23.63 -9.70
C ILE A 167 -10.48 -24.01 -10.99
N LEU A 168 -11.47 -23.20 -11.41
CA LEU A 168 -12.36 -23.61 -12.51
C LEU A 168 -11.85 -23.18 -13.89
N VAL A 169 -11.26 -21.98 -13.99
CA VAL A 169 -10.83 -21.41 -15.28
C VAL A 169 -9.37 -21.75 -15.55
N LYS A 170 -8.47 -21.47 -14.61
CA LYS A 170 -7.06 -21.80 -14.75
C LYS A 170 -6.77 -23.28 -14.57
N LYS A 171 -7.63 -23.99 -13.84
CA LYS A 171 -7.46 -25.41 -13.51
C LYS A 171 -6.13 -25.71 -12.81
N ASP A 172 -5.61 -24.73 -12.06
CA ASP A 172 -4.39 -24.87 -11.30
C ASP A 172 -4.63 -25.82 -10.11
N ARG A 173 -3.67 -26.72 -9.88
CA ARG A 173 -3.71 -27.60 -8.71
C ARG A 173 -3.09 -26.88 -7.52
N LEU A 174 -3.89 -26.68 -6.48
CA LEU A 174 -3.39 -26.17 -5.22
C LEU A 174 -2.54 -27.22 -4.53
N VAL A 175 -1.25 -26.91 -4.33
CA VAL A 175 -0.31 -27.76 -3.62
C VAL A 175 -0.17 -27.22 -2.20
N PRO A 176 -0.70 -27.87 -1.15
CA PRO A 176 -0.76 -27.33 0.21
C PRO A 176 0.58 -26.81 0.73
N ARG A 177 1.68 -27.52 0.42
CA ARG A 177 3.04 -27.13 0.84
C ARG A 177 3.49 -25.80 0.20
N MET A 178 3.06 -25.52 -1.01
CA MET A 178 3.40 -24.28 -1.74
C MET A 178 2.46 -23.13 -1.37
N GLU A 179 1.24 -23.45 -0.96
CA GLU A 179 0.23 -22.48 -0.58
C GLU A 179 0.35 -22.05 0.89
N ALA A 180 0.81 -22.92 1.77
CA ALA A 180 0.91 -22.64 3.21
C ALA A 180 1.61 -21.31 3.56
N PRO A 181 2.76 -20.93 2.95
CA PRO A 181 3.37 -19.63 3.23
C PRO A 181 2.50 -18.45 2.84
N LYS A 182 1.68 -18.57 1.79
CA LYS A 182 0.76 -17.51 1.35
C LYS A 182 -0.38 -17.31 2.35
N TYR A 183 -0.92 -18.40 2.90
CA TYR A 183 -1.94 -18.34 3.96
C TYR A 183 -1.38 -17.74 5.25
N VAL A 184 -0.14 -18.10 5.62
CA VAL A 184 0.53 -17.48 6.77
C VAL A 184 0.70 -15.97 6.55
N GLY A 185 1.13 -15.57 5.36
CA GLY A 185 1.24 -14.16 4.97
C GLY A 185 -0.10 -13.43 5.08
N ALA A 186 -1.18 -14.02 4.56
CA ALA A 186 -2.53 -13.44 4.62
C ALA A 186 -3.03 -13.30 6.08
N ILE A 187 -2.78 -14.29 6.94
CA ILE A 187 -3.12 -14.21 8.36
C ILE A 187 -2.34 -13.09 9.05
N CYS A 188 -1.03 -12.96 8.77
CA CYS A 188 -0.21 -11.89 9.31
C CYS A 188 -0.67 -10.51 8.83
N GLU A 189 -1.05 -10.38 7.56
CA GLU A 189 -1.59 -9.15 6.97
C GLU A 189 -2.90 -8.75 7.65
N THR A 190 -3.85 -9.68 7.77
CA THR A 190 -5.13 -9.42 8.45
C THR A 190 -4.91 -9.02 9.92
N ALA A 191 -4.04 -9.72 10.65
CA ALA A 191 -3.69 -9.36 12.02
C ALA A 191 -3.04 -7.97 12.10
N GLY A 192 -2.19 -7.63 11.13
CA GLY A 192 -1.57 -6.31 11.00
C GLY A 192 -2.60 -5.22 10.75
N GLN A 193 -3.60 -5.46 9.90
CA GLN A 193 -4.70 -4.53 9.63
C GLN A 193 -5.54 -4.25 10.89
N PHE A 194 -5.88 -5.28 11.66
CA PHE A 194 -6.55 -5.07 12.94
C PHE A 194 -5.70 -4.23 13.91
N ALA A 195 -4.42 -4.54 14.05
CA ALA A 195 -3.51 -3.77 14.89
C ALA A 195 -3.40 -2.31 14.42
N TYR A 196 -3.37 -2.07 13.11
CA TYR A 196 -3.35 -0.75 12.50
C TYR A 196 -4.60 0.07 12.84
N ILE A 197 -5.80 -0.51 12.71
CA ILE A 197 -7.07 0.15 13.03
C ILE A 197 -7.09 0.57 14.51
N TYR A 198 -6.69 -0.32 15.43
CA TYR A 198 -6.60 0.02 16.85
C TYR A 198 -5.57 1.10 17.15
N ALA A 199 -4.42 1.07 16.49
CA ALA A 199 -3.37 2.07 16.67
C ALA A 199 -3.78 3.47 16.20
N ILE A 200 -4.57 3.57 15.12
CA ILE A 200 -5.08 4.85 14.62
C ILE A 200 -6.27 5.35 15.43
N ALA A 201 -7.12 4.44 15.93
CA ALA A 201 -8.27 4.81 16.75
C ALA A 201 -7.87 5.45 18.08
N ASP A 202 -6.68 5.15 18.59
CA ASP A 202 -6.11 5.77 19.78
C ASP A 202 -5.49 7.14 19.44
N ARG A 203 -6.34 8.18 19.50
CA ARG A 203 -5.93 9.55 19.18
C ARG A 203 -4.92 10.12 20.16
N GLU A 204 -4.90 9.66 21.39
CA GLU A 204 -3.99 10.12 22.43
C GLU A 204 -2.54 9.70 22.13
N HIS A 205 -2.35 8.49 21.57
CA HIS A 205 -1.04 7.94 21.23
C HIS A 205 -0.74 7.97 19.72
N LEU A 206 -1.56 8.65 18.92
CA LEU A 206 -1.39 8.73 17.46
C LEU A 206 -0.03 9.27 17.04
N ALA A 207 0.51 10.23 17.78
CA ALA A 207 1.84 10.80 17.55
C ALA A 207 2.97 9.75 17.65
N MET A 208 2.77 8.68 18.44
CA MET A 208 3.72 7.57 18.57
C MET A 208 3.42 6.45 17.55
N SER A 209 2.17 6.18 17.30
CA SER A 209 1.72 5.10 16.40
C SER A 209 2.06 5.40 14.94
N ALA A 210 1.85 6.63 14.51
CA ALA A 210 2.05 7.04 13.13
C ALA A 210 3.49 6.83 12.60
N PRO A 211 4.57 7.24 13.31
CA PRO A 211 5.94 6.94 12.90
C PRO A 211 6.26 5.45 12.84
N ILE A 212 5.70 4.64 13.75
CA ILE A 212 5.90 3.19 13.77
C ILE A 212 5.27 2.58 12.52
N ILE A 213 4.05 2.96 12.18
CA ILE A 213 3.36 2.54 10.97
C ILE A 213 4.17 2.95 9.72
N ALA A 214 4.64 4.18 9.66
CA ALA A 214 5.44 4.67 8.55
C ALA A 214 6.78 3.91 8.37
N SER A 215 7.32 3.34 9.46
CA SER A 215 8.55 2.53 9.41
C SER A 215 8.40 1.20 8.64
N TYR A 216 7.17 0.78 8.31
CA TYR A 216 6.89 -0.42 7.53
C TYR A 216 7.67 -0.48 6.22
N CYS A 217 7.81 0.64 5.54
CA CYS A 217 8.60 0.74 4.31
C CYS A 217 10.07 0.33 4.53
N ALA A 218 10.70 0.86 5.58
CA ALA A 218 12.08 0.49 5.93
C ALA A 218 12.19 -0.98 6.38
N ALA A 219 11.20 -1.47 7.14
CA ALA A 219 11.12 -2.86 7.56
C ALA A 219 11.00 -3.81 6.36
N SER A 220 10.21 -3.47 5.33
CA SER A 220 10.08 -4.29 4.12
C SER A 220 11.39 -4.39 3.33
N VAL A 221 12.16 -3.32 3.25
CA VAL A 221 13.48 -3.30 2.62
C VAL A 221 14.48 -4.15 3.39
N LEU A 222 14.49 -4.04 4.73
CA LEU A 222 15.35 -4.86 5.58
C LEU A 222 14.99 -6.35 5.44
N TRP A 223 13.70 -6.67 5.46
CA TRP A 223 13.20 -8.03 5.26
C TRP A 223 13.62 -8.61 3.91
N SER A 224 13.46 -7.85 2.83
CA SER A 224 13.88 -8.25 1.49
C SER A 224 15.37 -8.53 1.41
N ARG A 225 16.18 -7.71 2.08
CA ARG A 225 17.64 -7.94 2.15
C ARG A 225 18.00 -9.22 2.89
N MET A 226 17.30 -9.52 4.00
CA MET A 226 17.60 -10.68 4.85
C MET A 226 17.10 -11.99 4.23
N PHE A 227 15.86 -12.03 3.76
CA PHE A 227 15.19 -13.27 3.32
C PHE A 227 15.22 -13.48 1.82
N LEU A 228 15.02 -12.42 1.02
CA LEU A 228 15.05 -12.49 -0.44
C LEU A 228 16.47 -12.29 -0.99
N LYS A 229 17.41 -11.87 -0.13
CA LYS A 229 18.80 -11.54 -0.49
C LYS A 229 18.91 -10.46 -1.56
N GLU A 230 17.93 -9.57 -1.63
CA GLU A 230 17.94 -8.44 -2.54
C GLU A 230 19.05 -7.46 -2.17
N LYS A 231 19.84 -7.06 -3.16
CA LYS A 231 20.88 -6.03 -3.02
C LYS A 231 20.53 -4.88 -3.93
N LEU A 232 20.48 -3.70 -3.36
CA LEU A 232 20.20 -2.47 -4.07
C LEU A 232 21.48 -1.65 -4.24
N SER A 233 21.51 -0.77 -5.25
CA SER A 233 22.58 0.22 -5.34
C SER A 233 22.42 1.29 -4.27
N TRP A 234 23.50 2.02 -3.96
CA TRP A 234 23.46 3.10 -2.97
C TRP A 234 22.43 4.19 -3.33
N LYS A 235 22.19 4.40 -4.64
CA LYS A 235 21.19 5.37 -5.14
C LYS A 235 19.77 4.97 -4.76
N HIS A 236 19.44 3.67 -4.87
CA HIS A 236 18.15 3.16 -4.41
C HIS A 236 17.99 3.37 -2.89
N TYR A 237 19.01 3.03 -2.10
CA TYR A 237 18.95 3.23 -0.64
C TYR A 237 18.75 4.70 -0.27
N LEU A 238 19.40 5.65 -0.99
CA LEU A 238 19.20 7.07 -0.76
C LEU A 238 17.74 7.48 -0.99
N MET A 239 17.12 7.02 -2.09
CA MET A 239 15.72 7.32 -2.39
C MET A 239 14.77 6.69 -1.39
N ILE A 240 15.03 5.45 -0.96
CA ILE A 240 14.26 4.76 0.08
C ILE A 240 14.32 5.52 1.41
N VAL A 241 15.48 5.98 1.81
CA VAL A 241 15.66 6.79 3.03
C VAL A 241 14.86 8.10 2.93
N LEU A 242 14.86 8.76 1.77
CA LEU A 242 14.03 9.96 1.56
C LEU A 242 12.54 9.66 1.78
N VAL A 243 12.03 8.56 1.21
CA VAL A 243 10.64 8.15 1.43
C VAL A 243 10.39 7.83 2.91
N ALA A 244 11.18 6.96 3.51
CA ALA A 244 10.96 6.47 4.87
C ALA A 244 11.06 7.57 5.94
N VAL A 245 12.07 8.43 5.87
CA VAL A 245 12.28 9.53 6.83
C VAL A 245 11.19 10.58 6.69
N SER A 246 10.82 10.92 5.45
CA SER A 246 9.81 11.95 5.21
C SER A 246 8.41 11.51 5.65
N TYR A 247 8.11 10.24 5.51
CA TYR A 247 6.84 9.68 5.99
C TYR A 247 6.68 9.85 7.51
N THR A 248 7.77 9.71 8.27
CA THR A 248 7.78 9.95 9.71
C THR A 248 7.40 11.39 10.06
N HIS A 249 7.81 12.37 9.24
CA HIS A 249 7.47 13.78 9.48
C HIS A 249 6.04 14.16 9.04
N LEU A 250 5.46 13.44 8.07
CA LEU A 250 4.06 13.65 7.65
C LEU A 250 3.05 13.26 8.72
N THR A 251 3.41 12.29 9.55
CA THR A 251 2.51 11.67 10.53
C THR A 251 2.65 12.23 11.94
N LEU A 252 3.64 13.11 12.18
CA LEU A 252 3.76 13.79 13.46
C LEU A 252 2.74 14.95 13.55
N PRO A 253 1.93 15.02 14.60
CA PRO A 253 1.08 16.20 14.85
C PRO A 253 1.99 17.42 15.07
N THR A 254 1.72 18.48 14.35
CA THR A 254 2.34 19.80 14.55
C THR A 254 1.66 20.56 15.65
#